data_4e1f8e34fd575a35319efaa565a16908
#
_entry.id   4e1f8e34fd575a35319efaa565a16908
#
_cell.length_a   1.000
_cell.length_b   1.000
_cell.length_c   1.000
_cell.angle_alpha   90.00
_cell.angle_beta   90.00
_cell.angle_gamma   90.00
#
_symmetry.space_group_name_H-M   'P 1'
#
loop_
_entity.id
_entity.type
_entity.pdbx_description
1 polymer ?
#
loop_
_entity_poly.entity_id
_entity_poly.type
_entity_poly.pdbx_seq_one_letter_code
_entity_poly.pdbx_strand_id
1 'polypeptide(L)'
;MTTFDTIYQGIIKKIMEEGIEELNERTGHLTKSLPGLTFQIDVEKEGFPVLTLRKNPIKSPIAEQVWFMTGEKNTDFLRKYTKMWDEFIEPDGTLTSAYGYRWKHHFKRDQLGKLVELLAQDKSSRHGVVITWDPSDDGHGGTAKKNVPCPFAFTVNIIGGRLHLHNIIRSNDMMLGCPFDTFGFALLMYILAQKLGVKPGVYTHTISNAHIYDIHFDAAKELINRTNDHANIFPKLPENIFDRAEKKDEELVNKIYQSFAPFFKPSDPISGLDIVK
;
A
#
# COMPACT_ATOMS: atom_id res chain seq x y z
N MET A 1 -7.93 12.64 -15.97
CA MET A 1 -7.08 11.70 -15.19
C MET A 1 -6.65 12.36 -13.89
N THR A 2 -6.61 11.63 -12.81
CA THR A 2 -6.02 12.11 -11.54
C THR A 2 -4.51 12.32 -11.70
N THR A 3 -3.90 13.05 -10.77
CA THR A 3 -2.42 13.17 -10.74
C THR A 3 -1.77 11.80 -10.58
N PHE A 4 -2.32 10.92 -9.74
CA PHE A 4 -1.79 9.56 -9.58
C PHE A 4 -1.91 8.73 -10.86
N ASP A 5 -3.02 8.82 -11.58
CA ASP A 5 -3.16 8.14 -12.89
C ASP A 5 -2.03 8.51 -13.86
N THR A 6 -1.72 9.80 -13.93
CA THR A 6 -0.68 10.31 -14.83
C THR A 6 0.71 9.81 -14.44
N ILE A 7 1.03 9.85 -13.12
CA ILE A 7 2.31 9.34 -12.60
C ILE A 7 2.42 7.84 -12.84
N TYR A 8 1.39 7.08 -12.46
CA TYR A 8 1.36 5.63 -12.57
C TYR A 8 1.46 5.16 -14.03
N GLN A 9 0.67 5.75 -14.92
CA GLN A 9 0.71 5.45 -16.36
C GLN A 9 2.10 5.74 -16.96
N GLY A 10 2.73 6.86 -16.57
CA GLY A 10 4.08 7.19 -17.00
C GLY A 10 5.12 6.15 -16.53
N ILE A 11 4.99 5.63 -15.30
CA ILE A 11 5.87 4.58 -14.79
C ILE A 11 5.64 3.26 -15.54
N ILE A 12 4.38 2.85 -15.75
CA ILE A 12 4.07 1.64 -16.53
C ILE A 12 4.66 1.74 -17.93
N LYS A 13 4.47 2.88 -18.61
CA LYS A 13 5.07 3.12 -19.93
C LYS A 13 6.59 2.99 -19.90
N LYS A 14 7.25 3.63 -18.93
CA LYS A 14 8.70 3.57 -18.77
C LYS A 14 9.21 2.14 -18.58
N ILE A 15 8.55 1.34 -17.74
CA ILE A 15 8.93 -0.07 -17.53
C ILE A 15 8.74 -0.86 -18.82
N MET A 16 7.66 -0.66 -19.56
CA MET A 16 7.41 -1.39 -20.80
C MET A 16 8.41 -1.04 -21.91
N GLU A 17 8.92 0.20 -21.96
CA GLU A 17 9.85 0.69 -22.98
C GLU A 17 11.33 0.47 -22.60
N GLU A 18 11.70 0.70 -21.35
CA GLU A 18 13.10 0.74 -20.89
C GLU A 18 13.44 -0.42 -19.92
N GLY A 19 12.44 -1.17 -19.44
CA GLY A 19 12.62 -2.23 -18.44
C GLY A 19 13.49 -3.37 -18.98
N ILE A 20 14.41 -3.83 -18.13
CA ILE A 20 15.24 -5.01 -18.41
C ILE A 20 14.35 -6.26 -18.31
N GLU A 21 14.39 -7.08 -19.36
CA GLU A 21 13.62 -8.30 -19.40
C GLU A 21 14.46 -9.49 -18.89
N GLU A 22 14.00 -10.13 -17.84
CA GLU A 22 14.67 -11.27 -17.21
C GLU A 22 13.66 -12.33 -16.76
N LEU A 23 14.08 -13.59 -16.79
CA LEU A 23 13.30 -14.71 -16.21
C LEU A 23 13.42 -14.65 -14.68
N ASN A 24 12.28 -14.60 -14.02
CA ASN A 24 12.23 -14.81 -12.59
C ASN A 24 12.11 -16.32 -12.31
N GLU A 25 13.20 -16.95 -11.90
CA GLU A 25 13.27 -18.41 -11.70
C GLU A 25 12.27 -18.91 -10.65
N ARG A 26 11.96 -18.11 -9.62
CA ARG A 26 11.00 -18.50 -8.58
C ARG A 26 9.57 -18.65 -9.10
N THR A 27 9.17 -17.74 -10.00
CA THR A 27 7.79 -17.70 -10.52
C THR A 27 7.67 -18.36 -11.88
N GLY A 28 8.78 -18.58 -12.59
CA GLY A 28 8.79 -19.10 -13.97
C GLY A 28 8.30 -18.09 -15.01
N HIS A 29 8.10 -16.82 -14.63
CA HIS A 29 7.63 -15.75 -15.52
C HIS A 29 8.75 -14.81 -15.93
N LEU A 30 8.70 -14.31 -17.17
CA LEU A 30 9.49 -13.16 -17.57
C LEU A 30 8.96 -11.91 -16.86
N THR A 31 9.87 -11.02 -16.50
CA THR A 31 9.54 -9.70 -15.97
C THR A 31 10.27 -8.61 -16.73
N LYS A 32 9.62 -7.48 -16.97
CA LYS A 32 10.29 -6.22 -17.27
C LYS A 32 10.46 -5.43 -15.99
N SER A 33 11.68 -5.06 -15.65
CA SER A 33 12.02 -4.45 -14.36
C SER A 33 12.86 -3.17 -14.52
N LEU A 34 12.60 -2.20 -13.64
CA LEU A 34 13.46 -1.03 -13.46
C LEU A 34 13.87 -0.92 -11.98
N PRO A 35 15.16 -0.63 -11.70
CA PRO A 35 15.64 -0.41 -10.35
C PRO A 35 15.34 1.00 -9.85
N GLY A 36 15.11 1.14 -8.54
CA GLY A 36 15.19 2.43 -7.83
C GLY A 36 14.15 3.48 -8.26
N LEU A 37 12.91 3.10 -8.54
CA LEU A 37 11.85 4.05 -8.86
C LEU A 37 11.31 4.74 -7.62
N THR A 38 11.06 6.04 -7.74
CA THR A 38 10.42 6.84 -6.68
C THR A 38 9.42 7.81 -7.30
N PHE A 39 8.26 7.95 -6.64
CA PHE A 39 7.31 9.01 -6.93
C PHE A 39 6.76 9.64 -5.65
N GLN A 40 6.24 10.85 -5.77
CA GLN A 40 5.67 11.63 -4.68
C GLN A 40 4.33 12.21 -5.07
N ILE A 41 3.44 12.36 -4.10
CA ILE A 41 2.13 13.01 -4.25
C ILE A 41 1.89 13.89 -3.02
N ASP A 42 1.74 15.18 -3.22
CA ASP A 42 1.24 16.10 -2.20
C ASP A 42 -0.29 15.97 -2.13
N VAL A 43 -0.78 15.17 -1.18
CA VAL A 43 -2.20 14.82 -1.13
C VAL A 43 -3.13 16.00 -0.84
N GLU A 44 -2.62 17.11 -0.28
CA GLU A 44 -3.39 18.33 -0.09
C GLU A 44 -3.62 19.09 -1.40
N LYS A 45 -2.67 19.01 -2.33
CA LYS A 45 -2.71 19.72 -3.62
C LYS A 45 -3.19 18.84 -4.77
N GLU A 46 -2.75 17.59 -4.77
CA GLU A 46 -2.86 16.65 -5.89
C GLU A 46 -3.90 15.56 -5.65
N GLY A 47 -4.53 15.57 -4.46
CA GLY A 47 -5.55 14.61 -4.05
C GLY A 47 -4.99 13.27 -3.60
N PHE A 48 -5.88 12.42 -3.10
CA PHE A 48 -5.57 11.08 -2.64
C PHE A 48 -5.17 10.17 -3.82
N PRO A 49 -4.06 9.41 -3.72
CA PRO A 49 -3.60 8.56 -4.81
C PRO A 49 -4.47 7.31 -4.95
N VAL A 50 -5.44 7.37 -5.83
CA VAL A 50 -6.30 6.26 -6.22
C VAL A 50 -6.31 6.12 -7.73
N LEU A 51 -6.05 4.89 -8.22
CA LEU A 51 -6.05 4.59 -9.65
C LEU A 51 -7.47 4.59 -10.19
N THR A 52 -7.74 5.40 -11.23
CA THR A 52 -9.05 5.48 -11.89
C THR A 52 -9.04 5.00 -13.34
N LEU A 53 -7.88 4.73 -13.93
CA LEU A 53 -7.74 4.22 -15.31
C LEU A 53 -8.26 2.80 -15.51
N ARG A 54 -8.51 2.08 -14.45
CA ARG A 54 -9.21 0.80 -14.45
C ARG A 54 -9.95 0.59 -13.12
N LYS A 55 -10.96 -0.24 -13.16
CA LYS A 55 -11.71 -0.60 -11.95
C LYS A 55 -10.83 -1.45 -11.01
N ASN A 56 -10.54 -0.89 -9.84
CA ASN A 56 -9.90 -1.56 -8.72
C ASN A 56 -10.87 -1.64 -7.54
N PRO A 57 -10.92 -2.75 -6.80
CA PRO A 57 -11.78 -2.88 -5.62
C PRO A 57 -11.19 -2.13 -4.42
N ILE A 58 -11.33 -0.78 -4.38
CA ILE A 58 -10.74 0.06 -3.32
C ILE A 58 -11.18 -0.31 -1.90
N LYS A 59 -12.29 -1.03 -1.75
CA LYS A 59 -12.74 -1.54 -0.45
C LYS A 59 -11.76 -2.57 0.14
N SER A 60 -11.04 -3.32 -0.71
CA SER A 60 -10.04 -4.28 -0.27
C SER A 60 -8.83 -3.63 0.43
N PRO A 61 -8.12 -2.64 -0.16
CA PRO A 61 -7.01 -1.98 0.53
C PRO A 61 -7.47 -1.16 1.74
N ILE A 62 -8.72 -0.68 1.78
CA ILE A 62 -9.29 -0.07 3.00
C ILE A 62 -9.39 -1.11 4.12
N ALA A 63 -9.98 -2.27 3.83
CA ALA A 63 -10.14 -3.35 4.80
C ALA A 63 -8.78 -3.89 5.26
N GLU A 64 -7.84 -4.03 4.36
CA GLU A 64 -6.47 -4.45 4.63
C GLU A 64 -5.76 -3.46 5.58
N GLN A 65 -5.85 -2.16 5.32
CA GLN A 65 -5.26 -1.16 6.19
C GLN A 65 -5.90 -1.14 7.58
N VAL A 66 -7.23 -1.29 7.68
CA VAL A 66 -7.90 -1.44 8.99
C VAL A 66 -7.43 -2.71 9.71
N TRP A 67 -7.30 -3.82 8.99
CA TRP A 67 -6.78 -5.07 9.55
C TRP A 67 -5.33 -4.93 10.02
N PHE A 68 -4.46 -4.27 9.28
CA PHE A 68 -3.09 -3.98 9.72
C PHE A 68 -3.05 -3.20 11.04
N MET A 69 -3.97 -2.27 11.22
CA MET A 69 -4.09 -1.50 12.48
C MET A 69 -4.47 -2.37 13.69
N THR A 70 -5.16 -3.51 13.49
CA THR A 70 -5.48 -4.44 14.59
C THR A 70 -4.26 -5.20 15.12
N GLY A 71 -3.24 -5.38 14.29
CA GLY A 71 -2.07 -6.22 14.60
C GLY A 71 -2.34 -7.71 14.55
N GLU A 72 -3.48 -8.16 14.06
CA GLU A 72 -3.81 -9.58 13.97
C GLU A 72 -3.02 -10.29 12.87
N LYS A 73 -2.74 -11.58 13.09
CA LYS A 73 -2.12 -12.48 12.12
C LYS A 73 -3.10 -13.51 11.54
N ASN A 74 -4.38 -13.51 11.96
CA ASN A 74 -5.45 -14.25 11.30
C ASN A 74 -6.18 -13.34 10.30
N THR A 75 -6.81 -13.93 9.30
CA THR A 75 -7.48 -13.20 8.22
C THR A 75 -9.01 -13.14 8.37
N ASP A 76 -9.58 -13.53 9.52
CA ASP A 76 -11.02 -13.63 9.71
C ASP A 76 -11.76 -12.32 9.47
N PHE A 77 -11.22 -11.21 9.98
CA PHE A 77 -11.74 -9.88 9.71
C PHE A 77 -11.66 -9.55 8.22
N LEU A 78 -10.50 -9.78 7.60
CA LEU A 78 -10.21 -9.40 6.22
C LEU A 78 -11.05 -10.19 5.20
N ARG A 79 -11.33 -11.46 5.50
CA ARG A 79 -12.15 -12.35 4.66
C ARG A 79 -13.59 -11.87 4.42
N LYS A 80 -14.11 -10.99 5.27
CA LYS A 80 -15.38 -10.31 5.05
C LYS A 80 -15.37 -9.42 3.80
N TYR A 81 -14.19 -9.01 3.33
CA TYR A 81 -14.00 -8.04 2.26
C TYR A 81 -13.17 -8.57 1.09
N THR A 82 -12.17 -9.40 1.34
CA THR A 82 -11.28 -9.96 0.34
C THR A 82 -10.66 -11.27 0.81
N LYS A 83 -10.32 -12.15 -0.13
CA LYS A 83 -9.59 -13.41 0.11
C LYS A 83 -8.15 -13.35 -0.42
N MET A 84 -7.67 -12.18 -0.79
CA MET A 84 -6.37 -12.02 -1.45
C MET A 84 -5.19 -12.56 -0.63
N TRP A 85 -5.31 -12.55 0.70
CA TRP A 85 -4.29 -13.07 1.61
C TRP A 85 -4.40 -14.56 1.93
N ASP A 86 -5.50 -15.23 1.53
CA ASP A 86 -5.75 -16.64 1.87
C ASP A 86 -4.66 -17.58 1.34
N GLU A 87 -4.05 -17.25 0.19
CA GLU A 87 -2.99 -18.05 -0.42
C GLU A 87 -1.67 -18.01 0.36
N PHE A 88 -1.48 -17.00 1.19
CA PHE A 88 -0.27 -16.78 1.98
C PHE A 88 -0.37 -17.31 3.42
N ILE A 89 -1.53 -17.87 3.79
CA ILE A 89 -1.76 -18.41 5.13
C ILE A 89 -0.87 -19.64 5.36
N GLU A 90 -0.21 -19.65 6.51
CA GLU A 90 0.62 -20.75 6.98
C GLU A 90 -0.24 -21.96 7.38
N PRO A 91 0.33 -23.19 7.49
CA PRO A 91 -0.43 -24.39 7.85
C PRO A 91 -1.17 -24.30 9.19
N ASP A 92 -0.71 -23.45 10.11
CA ASP A 92 -1.34 -23.20 11.42
C ASP A 92 -2.52 -22.21 11.36
N GLY A 93 -2.89 -21.75 10.16
CA GLY A 93 -3.97 -20.81 9.95
C GLY A 93 -3.59 -19.34 10.18
N THR A 94 -2.32 -19.04 10.39
CA THR A 94 -1.83 -17.68 10.64
C THR A 94 -1.03 -17.11 9.47
N LEU A 95 -0.76 -15.81 9.54
CA LEU A 95 0.07 -15.08 8.58
C LEU A 95 1.11 -14.25 9.34
N THR A 96 2.26 -14.86 9.61
CA THR A 96 3.33 -14.22 10.41
C THR A 96 4.01 -13.06 9.70
N SER A 97 3.85 -12.96 8.39
CA SER A 97 4.32 -11.83 7.55
C SER A 97 3.29 -10.70 7.42
N ALA A 98 2.11 -10.80 8.06
CA ALA A 98 1.12 -9.71 8.07
C ALA A 98 1.76 -8.42 8.58
N TYR A 99 1.65 -7.33 7.80
CA TYR A 99 2.37 -6.09 8.11
C TYR A 99 1.94 -5.53 9.47
N GLY A 100 0.63 -5.51 9.76
CA GLY A 100 0.12 -5.06 11.05
C GLY A 100 0.63 -5.85 12.24
N TYR A 101 0.72 -7.19 12.11
CA TYR A 101 1.31 -8.04 13.15
C TYR A 101 2.79 -7.71 13.36
N ARG A 102 3.55 -7.48 12.27
CA ARG A 102 4.95 -7.04 12.34
C ARG A 102 5.08 -5.69 13.03
N TRP A 103 4.20 -4.75 12.75
CA TRP A 103 4.24 -3.43 13.34
C TRP A 103 3.88 -3.40 14.83
N LYS A 104 3.02 -4.31 15.30
CA LYS A 104 2.46 -4.22 16.66
C LYS A 104 2.98 -5.30 17.63
N HIS A 105 3.36 -6.48 17.14
CA HIS A 105 3.60 -7.63 18.03
C HIS A 105 4.89 -8.40 17.76
N HIS A 106 5.24 -8.65 16.51
CA HIS A 106 6.34 -9.54 16.11
C HIS A 106 7.67 -9.21 16.82
N PHE A 107 8.03 -7.94 16.84
CA PHE A 107 9.26 -7.47 17.48
C PHE A 107 9.11 -7.21 18.99
N LYS A 108 8.08 -7.76 19.63
CA LYS A 108 7.75 -7.53 21.05
C LYS A 108 7.59 -6.04 21.38
N ARG A 109 7.16 -5.25 20.42
CA ARG A 109 7.01 -3.81 20.52
C ARG A 109 5.89 -3.33 19.59
N ASP A 110 4.97 -2.54 20.11
CA ASP A 110 4.00 -1.80 19.30
C ASP A 110 4.69 -0.57 18.69
N GLN A 111 5.22 -0.73 17.46
CA GLN A 111 5.90 0.34 16.76
C GLN A 111 4.94 1.48 16.38
N LEU A 112 3.68 1.17 16.01
CA LEU A 112 2.69 2.19 15.64
C LEU A 112 2.28 3.05 16.84
N GLY A 113 1.96 2.42 17.97
CA GLY A 113 1.65 3.14 19.22
C GLY A 113 2.83 4.00 19.65
N LYS A 114 4.05 3.46 19.62
CA LYS A 114 5.26 4.22 19.98
C LYS A 114 5.61 5.33 19.01
N LEU A 115 5.31 5.17 17.71
CA LEU A 115 5.43 6.24 16.73
C LEU A 115 4.49 7.42 17.06
N VAL A 116 3.22 7.12 17.40
CA VAL A 116 2.24 8.14 17.77
C VAL A 116 2.66 8.84 19.07
N GLU A 117 3.09 8.10 20.11
CA GLU A 117 3.59 8.68 21.35
C GLU A 117 4.79 9.61 21.09
N LEU A 118 5.76 9.18 20.31
CA LEU A 118 6.96 9.95 19.96
C LEU A 118 6.60 11.28 19.30
N LEU A 119 5.79 11.23 18.24
CA LEU A 119 5.44 12.43 17.46
C LEU A 119 4.42 13.33 18.16
N ALA A 120 3.65 12.81 19.12
CA ALA A 120 2.81 13.63 19.99
C ALA A 120 3.64 14.43 20.99
N GLN A 121 4.75 13.86 21.51
CA GLN A 121 5.67 14.52 22.45
C GLN A 121 6.64 15.46 21.73
N ASP A 122 7.20 15.03 20.61
CA ASP A 122 8.15 15.79 19.81
C ASP A 122 7.81 15.71 18.32
N LYS A 123 7.07 16.70 17.83
CA LYS A 123 6.69 16.79 16.40
C LYS A 123 7.90 16.96 15.47
N SER A 124 9.05 17.40 15.98
CA SER A 124 10.28 17.59 15.20
C SER A 124 11.14 16.33 15.10
N SER A 125 10.78 15.27 15.81
CA SER A 125 11.53 14.02 15.83
C SER A 125 11.71 13.42 14.44
N ARG A 126 12.93 12.99 14.14
CA ARG A 126 13.32 12.29 12.93
C ARG A 126 13.47 10.77 13.14
N HIS A 127 12.99 10.25 14.28
CA HIS A 127 13.05 8.83 14.64
C HIS A 127 11.76 8.08 14.32
N GLY A 128 10.87 8.69 13.54
CA GLY A 128 9.61 8.08 13.12
C GLY A 128 9.82 6.98 12.09
N VAL A 129 10.34 5.82 12.51
CA VAL A 129 10.66 4.66 11.66
C VAL A 129 9.85 3.47 12.12
N VAL A 130 9.23 2.76 11.18
CA VAL A 130 8.52 1.49 11.41
C VAL A 130 9.10 0.44 10.46
N ILE A 131 9.49 -0.71 11.01
CA ILE A 131 10.10 -1.81 10.27
C ILE A 131 9.12 -2.97 10.18
N THR A 132 9.00 -3.52 8.96
CA THR A 132 8.22 -4.72 8.70
C THR A 132 9.14 -5.96 8.55
N TRP A 133 10.32 -5.75 7.95
CA TRP A 133 11.29 -6.80 7.66
C TRP A 133 11.98 -7.31 8.92
N ASP A 134 12.06 -8.62 9.05
CA ASP A 134 12.84 -9.30 10.08
C ASP A 134 14.03 -10.04 9.42
N PRO A 135 15.25 -9.57 9.58
CA PRO A 135 16.42 -10.18 8.96
C PRO A 135 16.72 -11.61 9.48
N SER A 136 16.16 -12.01 10.62
CA SER A 136 16.30 -13.38 11.12
C SER A 136 15.31 -14.35 10.49
N ASP A 137 14.22 -13.85 9.92
CA ASP A 137 13.05 -14.62 9.49
C ASP A 137 12.80 -14.50 7.98
N ASP A 138 13.12 -13.33 7.40
CA ASP A 138 12.77 -13.00 6.02
C ASP A 138 13.99 -13.05 5.10
N GLY A 139 13.80 -13.49 3.86
CA GLY A 139 14.82 -13.49 2.81
C GLY A 139 15.89 -14.57 2.97
N HIS A 140 17.15 -14.17 2.75
CA HIS A 140 18.28 -15.11 2.76
C HIS A 140 18.54 -15.70 4.16
N GLY A 141 18.66 -17.01 4.21
CA GLY A 141 18.91 -17.74 5.46
C GLY A 141 17.68 -17.91 6.36
N GLY A 142 16.54 -17.33 5.99
CA GLY A 142 15.29 -17.50 6.72
C GLY A 142 14.60 -18.82 6.39
N THR A 143 13.61 -19.17 7.20
CA THR A 143 12.71 -20.28 6.93
C THR A 143 11.92 -19.97 5.66
N ALA A 144 11.80 -20.94 4.74
CA ALA A 144 11.00 -20.76 3.54
C ALA A 144 9.54 -20.43 3.91
N LYS A 145 9.11 -19.21 3.66
CA LYS A 145 7.75 -18.73 3.90
C LYS A 145 7.01 -18.57 2.59
N LYS A 146 5.70 -18.75 2.62
CA LYS A 146 4.84 -18.48 1.48
C LYS A 146 4.86 -17.00 1.07
N ASN A 147 5.04 -16.12 2.05
CA ASN A 147 5.09 -14.67 1.83
C ASN A 147 6.19 -14.02 2.66
N VAL A 148 6.86 -13.05 2.06
CA VAL A 148 7.87 -12.19 2.69
C VAL A 148 7.47 -10.73 2.41
N PRO A 149 7.46 -9.84 3.40
CA PRO A 149 6.98 -8.47 3.23
C PRO A 149 7.64 -7.73 2.07
N CYS A 150 6.85 -7.12 1.19
CA CYS A 150 7.34 -6.26 0.11
C CYS A 150 7.62 -4.84 0.61
N PRO A 151 6.66 -4.13 1.26
CA PRO A 151 6.96 -2.94 2.06
C PRO A 151 7.76 -3.35 3.29
N PHE A 152 9.06 -3.06 3.30
CA PHE A 152 9.93 -3.53 4.38
C PHE A 152 10.13 -2.50 5.50
N ALA A 153 9.90 -1.22 5.21
CA ALA A 153 9.93 -0.13 6.18
C ALA A 153 9.13 1.07 5.68
N PHE A 154 8.69 1.91 6.60
CA PHE A 154 8.26 3.25 6.27
C PHE A 154 8.74 4.24 7.33
N THR A 155 8.86 5.51 6.93
CA THR A 155 9.20 6.60 7.84
C THR A 155 8.12 7.65 7.85
N VAL A 156 7.96 8.32 9.00
CA VAL A 156 7.00 9.40 9.20
C VAL A 156 7.71 10.62 9.78
N ASN A 157 7.48 11.78 9.18
CA ASN A 157 8.00 13.06 9.65
C ASN A 157 6.90 14.11 9.65
N ILE A 158 6.93 15.04 10.62
CA ILE A 158 6.10 16.23 10.60
C ILE A 158 6.97 17.41 10.20
N ILE A 159 6.74 17.94 9.00
CA ILE A 159 7.48 19.07 8.44
C ILE A 159 6.49 20.14 8.00
N GLY A 160 6.71 21.39 8.38
CA GLY A 160 5.78 22.48 8.04
C GLY A 160 4.36 22.27 8.59
N GLY A 161 4.22 21.58 9.73
CA GLY A 161 2.93 21.27 10.35
C GLY A 161 2.12 20.18 9.62
N ARG A 162 2.71 19.48 8.67
CA ARG A 162 2.09 18.41 7.88
C ARG A 162 2.83 17.09 8.08
N LEU A 163 2.10 15.99 8.16
CA LEU A 163 2.66 14.64 8.28
C LEU A 163 2.99 14.08 6.90
N HIS A 164 4.22 13.71 6.69
CA HIS A 164 4.74 13.08 5.48
C HIS A 164 5.05 11.62 5.77
N LEU A 165 4.72 10.72 4.85
CA LEU A 165 5.00 9.30 4.95
C LEU A 165 5.83 8.86 3.74
N HIS A 166 6.95 8.18 3.99
CA HIS A 166 7.78 7.56 2.96
C HIS A 166 7.72 6.04 3.10
N ASN A 167 7.07 5.38 2.15
CA ASN A 167 6.99 3.93 2.05
C ASN A 167 8.17 3.40 1.21
N ILE A 168 8.84 2.36 1.71
CA ILE A 168 10.03 1.77 1.08
C ILE A 168 9.76 0.30 0.80
N ILE A 169 9.73 -0.06 -0.49
CA ILE A 169 9.33 -1.37 -0.99
C ILE A 169 10.50 -2.03 -1.72
N ARG A 170 10.85 -3.28 -1.34
CA ARG A 170 11.94 -4.02 -1.98
C ARG A 170 11.58 -4.52 -3.38
N SER A 171 10.30 -4.87 -3.61
CA SER A 171 9.82 -5.47 -4.84
C SER A 171 8.33 -5.16 -4.99
N ASN A 172 7.91 -4.60 -6.13
CA ASN A 172 6.53 -4.21 -6.34
C ASN A 172 6.05 -4.64 -7.73
N ASP A 173 5.05 -5.52 -7.75
CA ASP A 173 4.27 -5.78 -8.96
C ASP A 173 3.49 -4.52 -9.30
N MET A 174 3.86 -3.90 -10.41
CA MET A 174 3.30 -2.62 -10.79
C MET A 174 1.86 -2.70 -11.27
N MET A 175 1.41 -3.87 -11.76
CA MET A 175 0.03 -4.00 -12.24
C MET A 175 -0.96 -4.30 -11.12
N LEU A 176 -0.58 -5.08 -10.10
CA LEU A 176 -1.45 -5.46 -8.98
C LEU A 176 -1.05 -4.78 -7.66
N GLY A 177 0.18 -4.97 -7.21
CA GLY A 177 0.63 -4.52 -5.89
C GLY A 177 0.69 -3.00 -5.75
N CYS A 178 1.31 -2.30 -6.70
CA CYS A 178 1.58 -0.87 -6.58
C CYS A 178 0.34 0.00 -6.32
N PRO A 179 -0.80 -0.16 -7.02
CA PRO A 179 -2.00 0.62 -6.72
C PRO A 179 -2.58 0.35 -5.33
N PHE A 180 -2.50 -0.90 -4.85
CA PHE A 180 -2.98 -1.29 -3.52
C PHE A 180 -2.08 -0.76 -2.42
N ASP A 181 -0.75 -0.94 -2.55
CA ASP A 181 0.23 -0.43 -1.59
C ASP A 181 0.16 1.11 -1.50
N THR A 182 0.08 1.79 -2.65
CA THR A 182 -0.03 3.25 -2.69
C THR A 182 -1.28 3.74 -1.98
N PHE A 183 -2.44 3.13 -2.26
CA PHE A 183 -3.69 3.46 -1.58
C PHE A 183 -3.59 3.20 -0.07
N GLY A 184 -3.13 2.02 0.34
CA GLY A 184 -3.07 1.59 1.73
C GLY A 184 -2.15 2.48 2.57
N PHE A 185 -0.92 2.75 2.10
CA PHE A 185 0.02 3.58 2.84
C PHE A 185 -0.33 5.08 2.80
N ALA A 186 -0.97 5.56 1.74
CA ALA A 186 -1.54 6.92 1.76
C ALA A 186 -2.69 7.01 2.78
N LEU A 187 -3.55 5.99 2.89
CA LEU A 187 -4.58 5.94 3.92
C LEU A 187 -3.97 5.90 5.33
N LEU A 188 -2.89 5.12 5.54
CA LEU A 188 -2.14 5.13 6.81
C LEU A 188 -1.61 6.52 7.16
N MET A 189 -1.08 7.25 6.17
CA MET A 189 -0.64 8.65 6.37
C MET A 189 -1.78 9.54 6.87
N TYR A 190 -2.98 9.44 6.28
CA TYR A 190 -4.15 10.18 6.73
C TYR A 190 -4.57 9.78 8.15
N ILE A 191 -4.56 8.49 8.48
CA ILE A 191 -4.92 7.96 9.82
C ILE A 191 -3.97 8.51 10.88
N LEU A 192 -2.66 8.48 10.62
CA LEU A 192 -1.63 8.98 11.54
C LEU A 192 -1.70 10.51 11.67
N ALA A 193 -1.92 11.23 10.56
CA ALA A 193 -2.09 12.67 10.58
C ALA A 193 -3.31 13.10 11.43
N GLN A 194 -4.45 12.41 11.26
CA GLN A 194 -5.65 12.63 12.05
C GLN A 194 -5.39 12.35 13.54
N LYS A 195 -4.74 11.23 13.88
CA LYS A 195 -4.42 10.85 15.27
C LYS A 195 -3.52 11.88 15.96
N LEU A 196 -2.60 12.50 15.21
CA LEU A 196 -1.66 13.50 15.73
C LEU A 196 -2.18 14.96 15.63
N GLY A 197 -3.38 15.15 15.10
CA GLY A 197 -3.98 16.48 14.97
C GLY A 197 -3.22 17.40 14.00
N VAL A 198 -2.66 16.84 12.92
CA VAL A 198 -1.96 17.56 11.85
C VAL A 198 -2.58 17.23 10.50
N LYS A 199 -2.26 18.01 9.46
CA LYS A 199 -2.71 17.73 8.10
C LYS A 199 -1.83 16.66 7.45
N PRO A 200 -2.38 15.81 6.54
CA PRO A 200 -1.55 14.96 5.69
C PRO A 200 -0.72 15.81 4.72
N GLY A 201 0.44 15.33 4.35
CA GLY A 201 1.41 16.03 3.53
C GLY A 201 1.76 15.31 2.23
N VAL A 202 3.05 15.06 2.04
CA VAL A 202 3.55 14.33 0.86
C VAL A 202 3.63 12.83 1.20
N TYR A 203 3.01 12.03 0.38
CA TYR A 203 3.24 10.58 0.30
C TYR A 203 4.38 10.31 -0.67
N THR A 204 5.40 9.59 -0.22
CA THR A 204 6.53 9.14 -1.05
C THR A 204 6.52 7.62 -1.14
N HIS A 205 6.67 7.10 -2.34
CA HIS A 205 6.70 5.67 -2.64
C HIS A 205 8.01 5.34 -3.36
N THR A 206 8.89 4.58 -2.72
CA THR A 206 10.18 4.17 -3.27
C THR A 206 10.21 2.66 -3.45
N ILE A 207 10.61 2.21 -4.63
CA ILE A 207 10.60 0.81 -5.05
C ILE A 207 12.00 0.41 -5.50
N SER A 208 12.61 -0.59 -4.86
CA SER A 208 13.94 -1.09 -5.29
C SER A 208 13.87 -1.87 -6.60
N ASN A 209 12.85 -2.73 -6.76
CA ASN A 209 12.58 -3.47 -8.00
C ASN A 209 11.12 -3.28 -8.39
N ALA A 210 10.88 -2.41 -9.37
CA ALA A 210 9.55 -2.18 -9.96
C ALA A 210 9.42 -3.05 -11.22
N HIS A 211 8.44 -3.96 -11.25
CA HIS A 211 8.35 -4.93 -12.34
C HIS A 211 6.92 -5.15 -12.83
N ILE A 212 6.82 -5.62 -14.08
CA ILE A 212 5.60 -6.09 -14.73
C ILE A 212 5.87 -7.49 -15.24
N TYR A 213 5.01 -8.45 -14.90
CA TYR A 213 5.10 -9.82 -15.41
C TYR A 213 4.63 -9.92 -16.85
N ASP A 214 5.16 -10.89 -17.60
CA ASP A 214 4.82 -11.16 -19.00
C ASP A 214 3.32 -11.36 -19.24
N ILE A 215 2.65 -12.07 -18.34
CA ILE A 215 1.19 -12.26 -18.39
C ILE A 215 0.39 -10.95 -18.27
N HIS A 216 1.01 -9.88 -17.82
CA HIS A 216 0.40 -8.55 -17.67
C HIS A 216 0.79 -7.56 -18.77
N PHE A 217 1.66 -7.92 -19.73
CA PHE A 217 2.16 -6.99 -20.75
C PHE A 217 1.05 -6.42 -21.62
N ASP A 218 0.05 -7.20 -21.99
CA ASP A 218 -1.05 -6.69 -22.81
C ASP A 218 -1.98 -5.77 -21.99
N ALA A 219 -2.24 -6.10 -20.72
CA ALA A 219 -2.95 -5.22 -19.80
C ALA A 219 -2.20 -3.90 -19.57
N ALA A 220 -0.86 -3.93 -19.50
CA ALA A 220 -0.03 -2.73 -19.39
C ALA A 220 -0.10 -1.85 -20.64
N LYS A 221 -0.03 -2.45 -21.85
CA LYS A 221 -0.21 -1.73 -23.12
C LYS A 221 -1.59 -1.07 -23.21
N GLU A 222 -2.64 -1.78 -22.79
CA GLU A 222 -3.99 -1.21 -22.75
C GLU A 222 -4.06 -0.03 -21.77
N LEU A 223 -3.51 -0.17 -20.57
CA LEU A 223 -3.52 0.88 -19.54
C LEU A 223 -2.76 2.14 -20.00
N ILE A 224 -1.64 2.00 -20.69
CA ILE A 224 -0.86 3.12 -21.24
C ILE A 224 -1.69 3.97 -22.21
N ASN A 225 -2.63 3.37 -22.92
CA ASN A 225 -3.47 4.05 -23.92
C ASN A 225 -4.82 4.56 -23.37
N ARG A 226 -5.12 4.29 -22.09
CA ARG A 226 -6.38 4.74 -21.49
C ARG A 226 -6.31 6.20 -21.06
N THR A 227 -7.44 6.88 -21.19
CA THR A 227 -7.67 8.22 -20.64
C THR A 227 -9.04 8.29 -19.99
N ASN A 228 -9.24 9.23 -19.06
CA ASN A 228 -10.55 9.57 -18.52
C ASN A 228 -10.58 11.03 -18.04
N ASP A 229 -11.76 11.54 -17.72
CA ASP A 229 -11.96 12.92 -17.23
C ASP A 229 -12.03 12.98 -15.69
N HIS A 230 -11.48 11.99 -15.00
CA HIS A 230 -11.57 11.91 -13.54
C HIS A 230 -10.77 13.03 -12.88
N ALA A 231 -11.42 13.77 -11.98
CA ALA A 231 -10.76 14.78 -11.15
C ALA A 231 -10.03 14.13 -9.97
N ASN A 232 -9.06 14.84 -9.40
CA ASN A 232 -8.42 14.44 -8.15
C ASN A 232 -9.45 14.29 -7.02
N ILE A 233 -9.27 13.26 -6.18
CA ILE A 233 -10.18 12.93 -5.08
C ILE A 233 -9.61 13.46 -3.77
N PHE A 234 -10.44 14.21 -3.01
CA PHE A 234 -10.11 14.72 -1.68
C PHE A 234 -11.10 14.13 -0.66
N PRO A 235 -10.81 12.94 -0.10
CA PRO A 235 -11.77 12.24 0.76
C PRO A 235 -11.93 12.96 2.11
N LYS A 236 -13.17 13.03 2.59
CA LYS A 236 -13.47 13.41 3.97
C LYS A 236 -13.62 12.14 4.81
N LEU A 237 -12.52 11.72 5.42
CA LEU A 237 -12.48 10.49 6.20
C LEU A 237 -13.27 10.63 7.51
N PRO A 238 -13.85 9.53 8.05
CA PRO A 238 -14.47 9.54 9.37
C PRO A 238 -13.45 9.87 10.45
N GLU A 239 -13.94 10.31 11.61
CA GLU A 239 -13.10 10.66 12.74
C GLU A 239 -12.58 9.42 13.51
N ASN A 240 -11.48 9.59 14.24
CA ASN A 240 -10.91 8.61 15.16
C ASN A 240 -10.63 7.24 14.55
N ILE A 241 -10.18 7.22 13.28
CA ILE A 241 -9.95 5.95 12.55
C ILE A 241 -8.94 5.07 13.28
N PHE A 242 -7.85 5.65 13.79
CA PHE A 242 -6.81 4.90 14.50
C PHE A 242 -7.41 4.08 15.67
N ASP A 243 -8.08 4.73 16.61
CA ASP A 243 -8.63 4.09 17.79
C ASP A 243 -9.81 3.13 17.46
N ARG A 244 -10.57 3.45 16.43
CA ARG A 244 -11.67 2.62 15.94
C ARG A 244 -11.15 1.33 15.30
N ALA A 245 -10.09 1.41 14.51
CA ALA A 245 -9.44 0.24 13.91
C ALA A 245 -8.88 -0.69 14.98
N GLU A 246 -8.18 -0.17 15.99
CA GLU A 246 -7.68 -0.96 17.12
C GLU A 246 -8.79 -1.67 17.90
N LYS A 247 -9.97 -1.06 17.98
CA LYS A 247 -11.17 -1.65 18.61
C LYS A 247 -11.95 -2.57 17.69
N LYS A 248 -11.47 -2.81 16.45
CA LYS A 248 -12.12 -3.65 15.44
C LYS A 248 -13.55 -3.21 15.10
N ASP A 249 -13.76 -1.90 14.98
CA ASP A 249 -15.07 -1.34 14.61
C ASP A 249 -15.50 -1.89 13.24
N GLU A 250 -16.54 -2.73 13.24
CA GLU A 250 -17.00 -3.44 12.05
C GLU A 250 -17.57 -2.52 10.96
N GLU A 251 -18.04 -1.33 11.31
CA GLU A 251 -18.55 -0.35 10.35
C GLU A 251 -17.46 0.49 9.70
N LEU A 252 -16.25 0.48 10.26
CA LEU A 252 -15.19 1.43 9.90
C LEU A 252 -14.81 1.33 8.41
N VAL A 253 -14.65 0.11 7.89
CA VAL A 253 -14.33 -0.12 6.47
C VAL A 253 -15.37 0.51 5.56
N ASN A 254 -16.66 0.32 5.89
CA ASN A 254 -17.76 0.90 5.11
C ASN A 254 -17.78 2.43 5.21
N LYS A 255 -17.55 2.99 6.39
CA LYS A 255 -17.50 4.45 6.59
C LYS A 255 -16.33 5.09 5.82
N ILE A 256 -15.15 4.48 5.82
CA ILE A 256 -14.03 4.94 5.00
C ILE A 256 -14.37 4.82 3.51
N TYR A 257 -14.91 3.68 3.07
CA TYR A 257 -15.31 3.50 1.68
C TYR A 257 -16.31 4.56 1.20
N GLN A 258 -17.29 4.94 2.01
CA GLN A 258 -18.26 5.99 1.70
C GLN A 258 -17.60 7.37 1.49
N SER A 259 -16.41 7.62 2.04
CA SER A 259 -15.66 8.85 1.78
C SER A 259 -15.10 8.95 0.36
N PHE A 260 -14.97 7.83 -0.33
CA PHE A 260 -14.48 7.74 -1.71
C PHE A 260 -15.60 7.48 -2.73
N ALA A 261 -16.57 6.65 -2.37
CA ALA A 261 -17.59 6.10 -3.29
C ALA A 261 -18.31 7.16 -4.15
N PRO A 262 -18.69 8.35 -3.64
CA PRO A 262 -19.35 9.35 -4.47
C PRO A 262 -18.50 9.93 -5.58
N PHE A 263 -17.18 9.91 -5.40
CA PHE A 263 -16.19 10.51 -6.31
C PHE A 263 -15.46 9.49 -7.16
N PHE A 264 -15.40 8.23 -6.72
CA PHE A 264 -14.65 7.17 -7.39
C PHE A 264 -15.48 6.52 -8.51
N LYS A 265 -15.23 6.95 -9.74
CA LYS A 265 -15.86 6.44 -10.97
C LYS A 265 -14.80 5.95 -11.95
N PRO A 266 -14.13 4.82 -11.65
CA PRO A 266 -13.05 4.34 -12.49
C PRO A 266 -13.54 3.87 -13.86
N SER A 267 -12.63 3.86 -14.82
CA SER A 267 -12.83 3.21 -16.12
C SER A 267 -13.08 1.70 -15.96
N ASP A 268 -13.53 1.05 -17.01
CA ASP A 268 -13.83 -0.38 -17.02
C ASP A 268 -12.62 -1.24 -16.58
N PRO A 269 -12.85 -2.43 -16.03
CA PRO A 269 -11.77 -3.33 -15.67
C PRO A 269 -10.88 -3.67 -16.88
N ILE A 270 -9.63 -4.01 -16.61
CA ILE A 270 -8.73 -4.64 -17.59
C ILE A 270 -8.67 -6.13 -17.23
N SER A 271 -8.80 -7.00 -18.22
CA SER A 271 -8.66 -8.45 -18.07
C SER A 271 -7.20 -8.91 -18.04
N GLY A 272 -6.96 -10.17 -17.66
CA GLY A 272 -5.62 -10.76 -17.64
C GLY A 272 -4.72 -10.23 -16.53
N LEU A 273 -5.29 -9.90 -15.38
CA LEU A 273 -4.56 -9.45 -14.19
C LEU A 273 -4.65 -10.54 -13.10
N ASP A 274 -4.01 -11.67 -13.36
CA ASP A 274 -3.94 -12.78 -12.41
C ASP A 274 -2.75 -12.62 -11.45
N ILE A 275 -2.90 -13.12 -10.21
CA ILE A 275 -1.82 -13.08 -9.21
C ILE A 275 -0.74 -14.08 -9.60
N VAL A 276 0.50 -13.60 -9.74
CA VAL A 276 1.69 -14.44 -9.92
C VAL A 276 2.15 -14.95 -8.55
N LYS A 277 2.40 -16.27 -8.47
CA LYS A 277 2.74 -16.99 -7.22
C LYS A 277 4.23 -17.28 -7.10
#